data_76683ee506a6485becded9c13a5061a5
#
_entry.id   76683ee506a6485becded9c13a5061a5
#
_cell.length_a   1.000
_cell.length_b   1.000
_cell.length_c   1.000
_cell.angle_alpha   90.00
_cell.angle_beta   90.00
_cell.angle_gamma   90.00
#
_symmetry.space_group_name_H-M   'P 1'
#
loop_
_entity.id
_entity.type
_entity.pdbx_description
1 polymer ?
#
loop_
_entity_poly.entity_id
_entity_poly.type
_entity_poly.pdbx_seq_one_letter_code
_entity_poly.pdbx_strand_id
1 'polypeptide(L)'
;MFKKVLFTYILIFSFSHVLAQTTYYVAPASSGGDNNNAGTLAAPFETLQYAVNQLTAGDILYIRGGSYRETITIDEDGTSGNLITIQNYNNEVVTIDGTVDVTGTWSSYGSVSGAYQLSSYSTDITQLFVDDEPMVNARWPNAQFYDDSIFSHSTWAQGDEGDDANPNSVEGSLQIDEDVFDPGSLDLNNSIGILNIGSFKTETVKITGHTQNGAADDVITYGYTGGTDADYGTTYKDKHHYYFFEGKLDFLDTNNEWFHDKTNNILYLVTDNGLNPSTTGRTIKAKTTDYRVTFNGANYITFKGINFFATTIDIQNSDNLSIEECNFYFPSASKRMLGLTNG
;
A
#
# COMPACT_ATOMS: atom_id res chain seq x y z
N MET A 1 -64.29 -24.35 55.90
CA MET A 1 -64.33 -23.39 54.78
C MET A 1 -62.91 -23.35 54.20
N PHE A 2 -62.59 -24.27 53.26
CA PHE A 2 -61.28 -24.37 52.65
C PHE A 2 -61.22 -23.53 51.36
N LYS A 3 -60.34 -22.49 51.31
CA LYS A 3 -60.10 -21.71 50.12
C LYS A 3 -59.15 -22.49 49.23
N LYS A 4 -59.61 -22.90 48.05
CA LYS A 4 -58.71 -23.43 46.99
C LYS A 4 -57.93 -22.27 46.35
N VAL A 5 -56.62 -22.29 46.47
CA VAL A 5 -55.74 -21.38 45.71
C VAL A 5 -55.39 -22.07 44.39
N LEU A 6 -55.85 -21.45 43.27
CA LEU A 6 -55.55 -21.90 41.91
C LEU A 6 -54.22 -21.28 41.50
N PHE A 7 -53.18 -22.10 41.33
CA PHE A 7 -51.92 -21.68 40.75
C PHE A 7 -52.02 -21.79 39.22
N THR A 8 -52.07 -20.64 38.53
CA THR A 8 -51.96 -20.60 37.08
C THR A 8 -50.47 -20.57 36.68
N TYR A 9 -50.01 -21.65 36.11
CA TYR A 9 -48.66 -21.71 35.49
C TYR A 9 -48.74 -21.02 34.13
N ILE A 10 -48.09 -19.86 33.96
CA ILE A 10 -47.85 -19.24 32.67
C ILE A 10 -46.59 -19.89 32.08
N LEU A 11 -46.78 -20.74 31.07
CA LEU A 11 -45.70 -21.30 30.28
C LEU A 11 -45.24 -20.23 29.31
N ILE A 12 -44.08 -19.58 29.59
CA ILE A 12 -43.44 -18.66 28.65
C ILE A 12 -42.69 -19.52 27.62
N PHE A 13 -43.27 -19.66 26.42
CA PHE A 13 -42.56 -20.21 25.29
C PHE A 13 -41.58 -19.13 24.76
N SER A 14 -40.30 -19.27 25.06
CA SER A 14 -39.25 -18.51 24.38
C SER A 14 -39.15 -19.07 22.96
N PHE A 15 -39.70 -18.36 22.00
CA PHE A 15 -39.40 -18.61 20.59
C PHE A 15 -37.95 -18.15 20.34
N SER A 16 -37.02 -19.06 20.35
CA SER A 16 -35.70 -18.83 19.76
C SER A 16 -35.91 -18.75 18.25
N HIS A 17 -35.82 -17.56 17.67
CA HIS A 17 -35.75 -17.40 16.25
C HIS A 17 -34.38 -17.96 15.80
N VAL A 18 -34.39 -19.18 15.30
CA VAL A 18 -33.25 -19.70 14.52
C VAL A 18 -33.28 -18.92 13.22
N LEU A 19 -32.42 -17.94 13.06
CA LEU A 19 -32.19 -17.30 11.76
C LEU A 19 -31.63 -18.41 10.84
N ALA A 20 -32.31 -18.66 9.72
CA ALA A 20 -31.83 -19.61 8.74
C ALA A 20 -30.57 -18.99 8.10
N GLN A 21 -29.44 -19.70 8.17
CA GLN A 21 -28.21 -19.33 7.48
C GLN A 21 -28.48 -19.25 5.99
N THR A 22 -28.18 -18.12 5.39
CA THR A 22 -28.23 -17.93 3.93
C THR A 22 -26.82 -18.01 3.35
N THR A 23 -26.72 -18.56 2.16
CA THR A 23 -25.46 -18.61 1.41
C THR A 23 -25.60 -17.80 0.13
N TYR A 24 -24.76 -16.79 -0.01
CA TYR A 24 -24.67 -15.94 -1.18
C TYR A 24 -23.39 -16.19 -1.95
N TYR A 25 -23.43 -15.84 -3.23
CA TYR A 25 -22.30 -15.93 -4.15
C TYR A 25 -22.14 -14.62 -4.92
N VAL A 26 -20.91 -14.22 -5.11
CA VAL A 26 -20.53 -13.07 -5.94
C VAL A 26 -19.48 -13.50 -6.95
N ALA A 27 -19.59 -13.03 -8.18
CA ALA A 27 -18.68 -13.34 -9.28
C ALA A 27 -18.51 -12.10 -10.18
N PRO A 28 -17.36 -11.92 -10.86
CA PRO A 28 -17.22 -10.86 -11.86
C PRO A 28 -18.27 -11.01 -12.97
N ALA A 29 -18.65 -9.89 -13.62
CA ALA A 29 -19.60 -9.91 -14.75
C ALA A 29 -19.19 -10.90 -15.85
N SER A 30 -17.90 -11.01 -16.12
CA SER A 30 -17.35 -11.99 -17.09
C SER A 30 -17.62 -13.46 -16.72
N SER A 31 -17.98 -13.72 -15.47
CA SER A 31 -18.32 -15.04 -14.92
C SER A 31 -19.80 -15.17 -14.57
N GLY A 32 -20.64 -14.28 -15.09
CA GLY A 32 -22.10 -14.32 -14.93
C GLY A 32 -22.64 -13.56 -13.73
N GLY A 33 -21.81 -12.75 -13.06
CA GLY A 33 -22.25 -11.84 -11.99
C GLY A 33 -23.20 -10.76 -12.52
N ASP A 34 -24.29 -10.53 -11.79
CA ASP A 34 -25.26 -9.45 -12.03
C ASP A 34 -25.98 -9.18 -10.70
N ASN A 35 -26.04 -7.93 -10.26
CA ASN A 35 -26.71 -7.57 -9.02
C ASN A 35 -28.24 -7.73 -9.07
N ASN A 36 -28.83 -7.99 -10.23
CA ASN A 36 -30.22 -8.40 -10.37
C ASN A 36 -30.44 -9.91 -10.17
N ASN A 37 -29.39 -10.68 -10.05
CA ASN A 37 -29.44 -12.11 -9.76
C ASN A 37 -29.87 -12.37 -8.30
N ALA A 38 -30.21 -13.64 -8.03
CA ALA A 38 -30.63 -14.06 -6.70
C ALA A 38 -29.49 -14.34 -5.71
N GLY A 39 -28.24 -14.14 -6.10
CA GLY A 39 -27.05 -14.39 -5.25
C GLY A 39 -26.76 -15.88 -5.05
N THR A 40 -27.29 -16.76 -5.86
CA THR A 40 -27.00 -18.20 -5.80
C THR A 40 -25.75 -18.55 -6.62
N LEU A 41 -25.22 -19.78 -6.46
CA LEU A 41 -24.07 -20.24 -7.25
C LEU A 41 -24.33 -20.17 -8.78
N ALA A 42 -25.56 -20.45 -9.21
CA ALA A 42 -25.92 -20.42 -10.62
C ALA A 42 -26.27 -19.00 -11.13
N ALA A 43 -26.59 -18.08 -10.24
CA ALA A 43 -26.95 -16.69 -10.52
C ALA A 43 -26.34 -15.78 -9.46
N PRO A 44 -25.00 -15.58 -9.46
CA PRO A 44 -24.29 -14.82 -8.45
C PRO A 44 -24.51 -13.30 -8.59
N PHE A 45 -24.33 -12.56 -7.51
CA PHE A 45 -24.21 -11.11 -7.56
C PHE A 45 -22.94 -10.70 -8.33
N GLU A 46 -22.86 -9.46 -8.78
CA GLU A 46 -21.70 -8.95 -9.51
C GLU A 46 -20.67 -8.29 -8.59
N THR A 47 -21.13 -7.42 -7.69
CA THR A 47 -20.24 -6.58 -6.90
C THR A 47 -20.16 -7.05 -5.45
N LEU A 48 -18.95 -6.97 -4.87
CA LEU A 48 -18.72 -7.33 -3.48
C LEU A 48 -19.55 -6.46 -2.53
N GLN A 49 -19.60 -5.14 -2.76
CA GLN A 49 -20.38 -4.26 -1.89
C GLN A 49 -21.87 -4.61 -1.90
N TYR A 50 -22.44 -4.91 -3.05
CA TYR A 50 -23.85 -5.32 -3.12
C TYR A 50 -24.09 -6.63 -2.36
N ALA A 51 -23.19 -7.60 -2.52
CA ALA A 51 -23.28 -8.89 -1.84
C ALA A 51 -23.12 -8.77 -0.32
N VAL A 52 -22.17 -7.95 0.13
CA VAL A 52 -21.94 -7.67 1.55
C VAL A 52 -23.21 -7.09 2.19
N ASN A 53 -23.83 -6.11 1.57
CA ASN A 53 -25.06 -5.46 2.08
C ASN A 53 -26.28 -6.40 2.19
N GLN A 54 -26.19 -7.65 1.70
CA GLN A 54 -27.25 -8.64 1.87
C GLN A 54 -27.08 -9.49 3.13
N LEU A 55 -25.88 -9.41 3.77
CA LEU A 55 -25.52 -10.32 4.85
C LEU A 55 -26.22 -9.96 6.15
N THR A 56 -26.60 -11.00 6.88
CA THR A 56 -27.06 -10.93 8.24
C THR A 56 -26.35 -11.96 9.10
N ALA A 57 -26.51 -11.88 10.41
CA ALA A 57 -25.83 -12.79 11.35
C ALA A 57 -26.02 -14.28 10.98
N GLY A 58 -24.93 -14.97 10.76
CA GLY A 58 -24.86 -16.39 10.41
C GLY A 58 -24.72 -16.67 8.91
N ASP A 59 -24.81 -15.67 8.04
CA ASP A 59 -24.74 -15.84 6.60
C ASP A 59 -23.32 -16.10 6.10
N ILE A 60 -23.23 -16.74 4.93
CA ILE A 60 -21.97 -16.99 4.24
C ILE A 60 -21.99 -16.32 2.88
N LEU A 61 -20.96 -15.53 2.58
CA LEU A 61 -20.68 -15.02 1.24
C LEU A 61 -19.48 -15.77 0.65
N TYR A 62 -19.72 -16.48 -0.45
CA TYR A 62 -18.68 -17.07 -1.28
C TYR A 62 -18.30 -16.13 -2.42
N ILE A 63 -17.02 -15.78 -2.49
CA ILE A 63 -16.45 -15.00 -3.58
C ILE A 63 -15.86 -15.95 -4.60
N ARG A 64 -16.31 -15.86 -5.87
CA ARG A 64 -15.79 -16.65 -6.99
C ARG A 64 -14.45 -16.09 -7.46
N GLY A 65 -13.65 -16.93 -8.07
CA GLY A 65 -12.33 -16.57 -8.57
C GLY A 65 -12.36 -15.40 -9.54
N GLY A 66 -11.41 -14.48 -9.36
CA GLY A 66 -11.25 -13.28 -10.15
C GLY A 66 -10.54 -12.14 -9.44
N SER A 67 -10.34 -11.04 -10.16
CA SER A 67 -9.79 -9.81 -9.62
C SER A 67 -10.90 -8.77 -9.44
N TYR A 68 -10.96 -8.20 -8.24
CA TYR A 68 -11.98 -7.24 -7.83
C TYR A 68 -11.30 -5.91 -7.49
N ARG A 69 -11.67 -4.84 -8.18
CA ARG A 69 -11.08 -3.50 -8.03
C ARG A 69 -12.02 -2.49 -7.38
N GLU A 70 -13.09 -2.96 -6.81
CA GLU A 70 -14.02 -2.11 -6.06
C GLU A 70 -13.53 -1.84 -4.64
N THR A 71 -13.97 -0.71 -4.06
CA THR A 71 -13.76 -0.42 -2.64
C THR A 71 -15.03 -0.80 -1.91
N ILE A 72 -14.90 -1.57 -0.82
CA ILE A 72 -16.02 -2.06 -0.03
C ILE A 72 -15.90 -1.59 1.41
N THR A 73 -17.06 -1.28 1.99
CA THR A 73 -17.23 -1.08 3.43
C THR A 73 -18.07 -2.19 3.98
N ILE A 74 -17.63 -2.80 5.07
CA ILE A 74 -18.31 -3.86 5.79
C ILE A 74 -18.73 -3.27 7.13
N ASP A 75 -20.03 -3.08 7.32
CA ASP A 75 -20.66 -2.54 8.54
C ASP A 75 -21.75 -3.47 9.09
N GLU A 76 -21.85 -4.68 8.54
CA GLU A 76 -22.77 -5.72 9.00
C GLU A 76 -22.26 -6.39 10.26
N ASP A 77 -23.20 -6.80 11.11
CA ASP A 77 -22.93 -7.48 12.37
C ASP A 77 -23.37 -8.95 12.36
N GLY A 78 -22.40 -9.83 12.65
CA GLY A 78 -22.70 -11.17 13.15
C GLY A 78 -23.03 -11.15 14.64
N THR A 79 -23.08 -12.32 15.24
CA THR A 79 -23.20 -12.49 16.70
C THR A 79 -22.28 -13.60 17.18
N SER A 80 -22.02 -13.69 18.49
CA SER A 80 -21.14 -14.70 19.09
C SER A 80 -21.48 -16.14 18.73
N GLY A 81 -22.70 -16.46 18.32
CA GLY A 81 -23.13 -17.79 17.92
C GLY A 81 -23.41 -17.93 16.43
N ASN A 82 -23.42 -16.83 15.68
CA ASN A 82 -23.77 -16.76 14.27
C ASN A 82 -22.87 -15.78 13.57
N LEU A 83 -21.62 -16.19 13.29
CA LEU A 83 -20.64 -15.36 12.59
C LEU A 83 -21.07 -15.14 11.13
N ILE A 84 -20.84 -13.95 10.61
CA ILE A 84 -20.82 -13.73 9.16
C ILE A 84 -19.51 -14.28 8.63
N THR A 85 -19.54 -15.06 7.54
CA THR A 85 -18.35 -15.59 6.90
C THR A 85 -18.25 -15.09 5.45
N ILE A 86 -17.17 -14.41 5.13
CA ILE A 86 -16.85 -13.93 3.79
C ILE A 86 -15.59 -14.66 3.33
N GLN A 87 -15.69 -15.51 2.30
CA GLN A 87 -14.57 -16.36 1.92
C GLN A 87 -14.56 -16.70 0.42
N ASN A 88 -13.40 -17.15 -0.06
CA ASN A 88 -13.30 -17.67 -1.41
C ASN A 88 -14.09 -18.98 -1.59
N TYR A 89 -14.63 -19.19 -2.78
CA TYR A 89 -15.35 -20.42 -3.10
C TYR A 89 -14.38 -21.51 -3.56
N ASN A 90 -14.45 -22.70 -2.94
CA ASN A 90 -13.68 -23.90 -3.33
C ASN A 90 -12.18 -23.65 -3.56
N ASN A 91 -11.56 -22.78 -2.79
CA ASN A 91 -10.16 -22.36 -2.94
C ASN A 91 -9.86 -21.70 -4.30
N GLU A 92 -10.87 -21.19 -4.99
CA GLU A 92 -10.66 -20.35 -6.17
C GLU A 92 -9.80 -19.13 -5.81
N VAL A 93 -8.92 -18.71 -6.72
CA VAL A 93 -8.06 -17.55 -6.49
C VAL A 93 -8.88 -16.28 -6.59
N VAL A 94 -9.08 -15.61 -5.47
CA VAL A 94 -9.74 -14.31 -5.35
C VAL A 94 -8.70 -13.27 -5.03
N THR A 95 -8.64 -12.20 -5.80
CA THR A 95 -7.72 -11.08 -5.55
C THR A 95 -8.49 -9.77 -5.46
N ILE A 96 -8.36 -9.08 -4.34
CA ILE A 96 -8.75 -7.67 -4.21
C ILE A 96 -7.56 -6.84 -4.67
N ASP A 97 -7.74 -6.11 -5.78
CA ASP A 97 -6.68 -5.40 -6.49
C ASP A 97 -6.80 -3.88 -6.27
N GLY A 98 -5.79 -3.29 -5.62
CA GLY A 98 -5.71 -1.86 -5.32
C GLY A 98 -5.23 -0.99 -6.49
N THR A 99 -4.99 -1.60 -7.65
CA THR A 99 -4.43 -0.88 -8.79
C THR A 99 -5.48 -0.43 -9.79
N VAL A 100 -5.03 0.43 -10.70
CA VAL A 100 -5.69 0.76 -11.97
C VAL A 100 -4.72 0.49 -13.11
N ASP A 101 -5.26 0.19 -14.29
CA ASP A 101 -4.43 0.02 -15.48
C ASP A 101 -3.89 1.37 -15.98
N VAL A 102 -2.60 1.43 -16.25
CA VAL A 102 -1.95 2.60 -16.87
C VAL A 102 -1.98 2.41 -18.37
N THR A 103 -2.92 3.07 -19.01
CA THR A 103 -3.14 2.97 -20.46
C THR A 103 -2.68 4.24 -21.18
N GLY A 104 -2.23 4.09 -22.41
CA GLY A 104 -1.81 5.21 -23.27
C GLY A 104 -0.65 4.86 -24.18
N THR A 105 -0.22 5.85 -24.96
CA THR A 105 0.91 5.64 -25.88
C THR A 105 2.19 6.19 -25.26
N TRP A 106 3.12 5.29 -25.01
CA TRP A 106 4.44 5.62 -24.49
C TRP A 106 5.36 6.08 -25.62
N SER A 107 6.06 7.17 -25.43
CA SER A 107 7.09 7.68 -26.32
C SER A 107 8.46 7.60 -25.65
N SER A 108 9.51 7.48 -26.45
CA SER A 108 10.87 7.44 -25.91
C SER A 108 11.21 8.73 -25.16
N TYR A 109 11.85 8.57 -24.00
CA TYR A 109 12.47 9.66 -23.26
C TYR A 109 13.98 9.66 -23.52
N GLY A 110 14.44 10.53 -24.41
CA GLY A 110 15.78 10.47 -25.00
C GLY A 110 16.95 10.77 -24.06
N SER A 111 16.69 11.28 -22.84
CA SER A 111 17.75 11.61 -21.88
C SER A 111 18.29 10.39 -21.15
N VAL A 112 17.52 9.29 -21.08
CA VAL A 112 17.89 8.05 -20.42
C VAL A 112 17.65 6.88 -21.36
N SER A 113 18.63 6.03 -21.50
CA SER A 113 18.56 4.85 -22.39
C SER A 113 17.49 3.87 -21.89
N GLY A 114 16.57 3.48 -22.78
CA GLY A 114 15.48 2.56 -22.43
C GLY A 114 14.35 3.19 -21.64
N ALA A 115 14.36 4.50 -21.45
CA ALA A 115 13.29 5.22 -20.77
C ALA A 115 12.18 5.63 -21.73
N TYR A 116 10.97 5.58 -21.22
CA TYR A 116 9.74 5.99 -21.90
C TYR A 116 8.95 6.96 -21.03
N GLN A 117 8.13 7.77 -21.68
CA GLN A 117 7.24 8.70 -21.03
C GLN A 117 5.81 8.57 -21.55
N LEU A 118 4.85 8.71 -20.64
CA LEU A 118 3.44 8.79 -20.90
C LEU A 118 2.95 10.19 -20.53
N SER A 119 2.61 11.01 -21.53
CA SER A 119 2.12 12.37 -21.33
C SER A 119 0.64 12.38 -20.93
N SER A 120 0.22 13.48 -20.28
CA SER A 120 -1.16 13.69 -19.82
C SER A 120 -1.64 12.64 -18.79
N TYR A 121 -0.72 12.11 -17.99
CA TYR A 121 -1.02 11.19 -16.91
C TYR A 121 -1.15 11.96 -15.58
N SER A 122 -2.40 12.22 -15.17
CA SER A 122 -2.70 13.03 -13.97
C SER A 122 -3.15 12.21 -12.76
N THR A 123 -3.26 10.88 -12.91
CA THR A 123 -3.67 10.01 -11.79
C THR A 123 -2.58 9.98 -10.73
N ASP A 124 -2.95 10.27 -9.48
CA ASP A 124 -2.03 10.17 -8.36
C ASP A 124 -1.73 8.71 -8.04
N ILE A 125 -0.45 8.35 -7.99
CA ILE A 125 0.01 6.97 -7.80
C ILE A 125 1.09 6.90 -6.73
N THR A 126 1.10 5.79 -6.01
CA THR A 126 2.08 5.54 -4.94
C THR A 126 3.01 4.37 -5.21
N GLN A 127 2.62 3.47 -6.10
CA GLN A 127 3.43 2.35 -6.58
C GLN A 127 3.11 2.09 -8.06
N LEU A 128 4.09 1.61 -8.80
CA LEU A 128 3.94 1.18 -10.19
C LEU A 128 4.38 -0.28 -10.33
N PHE A 129 3.66 -1.02 -11.16
CA PHE A 129 3.92 -2.43 -11.45
C PHE A 129 3.96 -2.64 -12.96
N VAL A 130 4.88 -3.49 -13.41
CA VAL A 130 4.93 -3.98 -14.79
C VAL A 130 4.82 -5.49 -14.76
N ASP A 131 3.76 -6.05 -15.36
CA ASP A 131 3.43 -7.48 -15.31
C ASP A 131 3.36 -8.03 -13.87
N ASP A 132 2.76 -7.23 -12.97
CA ASP A 132 2.59 -7.49 -11.54
C ASP A 132 3.90 -7.45 -10.70
N GLU A 133 5.04 -7.16 -11.32
CA GLU A 133 6.29 -6.96 -10.61
C GLU A 133 6.45 -5.49 -10.20
N PRO A 134 6.88 -5.22 -8.95
CA PRO A 134 7.01 -3.87 -8.44
C PRO A 134 8.19 -3.13 -9.07
N MET A 135 7.95 -1.89 -9.43
CA MET A 135 8.96 -0.98 -9.93
C MET A 135 9.48 -0.09 -8.81
N VAL A 136 10.74 0.28 -8.87
CA VAL A 136 11.37 1.19 -7.90
C VAL A 136 11.04 2.64 -8.28
N ASN A 137 10.61 3.46 -7.33
CA ASN A 137 10.57 4.90 -7.55
C ASN A 137 12.01 5.38 -7.75
N ALA A 138 12.27 6.12 -8.84
CA ALA A 138 13.60 6.60 -9.19
C ALA A 138 14.35 7.10 -7.96
N ARG A 139 15.48 6.47 -7.64
CA ARG A 139 16.20 6.68 -6.38
C ARG A 139 17.72 6.72 -6.55
N TRP A 140 18.35 7.36 -5.58
CA TRP A 140 19.80 7.32 -5.41
C TRP A 140 20.14 7.02 -3.93
N PRO A 141 21.09 6.09 -3.63
CA PRO A 141 21.75 5.16 -4.56
C PRO A 141 20.77 4.12 -5.14
N ASN A 142 21.13 3.54 -6.30
CA ASN A 142 20.30 2.56 -7.00
C ASN A 142 20.12 1.27 -6.19
N ALA A 143 18.93 0.69 -6.24
CA ALA A 143 18.59 -0.60 -5.68
C ALA A 143 17.39 -1.20 -6.39
N GLN A 144 17.25 -2.51 -6.35
CA GLN A 144 16.23 -3.23 -7.11
C GLN A 144 15.46 -4.23 -6.25
N PHE A 145 14.22 -4.54 -6.65
CA PHE A 145 13.45 -5.60 -6.03
C PHE A 145 13.90 -7.00 -6.51
N TYR A 146 14.26 -7.14 -7.79
CA TYR A 146 14.54 -8.44 -8.40
C TYR A 146 15.80 -9.15 -7.86
N ASP A 147 16.71 -8.41 -7.24
CA ASP A 147 17.95 -8.93 -6.65
C ASP A 147 18.02 -8.73 -5.13
N ASP A 148 16.91 -8.34 -4.53
CA ASP A 148 16.76 -8.03 -3.10
C ASP A 148 17.68 -6.89 -2.60
N SER A 149 18.39 -6.19 -3.48
CA SER A 149 19.31 -5.12 -3.09
C SER A 149 18.60 -3.95 -2.40
N ILE A 150 17.31 -3.76 -2.70
CA ILE A 150 16.49 -2.73 -2.03
C ILE A 150 16.39 -2.93 -0.51
N PHE A 151 16.58 -4.16 -0.03
CA PHE A 151 16.59 -4.52 1.39
C PHE A 151 17.99 -4.55 2.01
N SER A 152 19.03 -4.27 1.23
CA SER A 152 20.41 -4.31 1.70
C SER A 152 20.91 -2.92 2.10
N HIS A 153 21.54 -2.83 3.25
CA HIS A 153 22.24 -1.59 3.66
C HIS A 153 23.36 -1.18 2.70
N SER A 154 23.92 -2.12 1.94
CA SER A 154 24.98 -1.82 0.96
C SER A 154 24.53 -0.95 -0.22
N THR A 155 23.22 -0.74 -0.38
CA THR A 155 22.61 0.15 -1.38
C THR A 155 21.98 1.39 -0.75
N TRP A 156 22.34 1.69 0.48
CA TRP A 156 21.99 2.92 1.17
C TRP A 156 23.22 3.79 1.27
N ALA A 157 23.09 5.07 1.06
CA ALA A 157 24.13 6.03 1.38
C ALA A 157 24.37 6.07 2.89
N GLN A 158 25.52 6.52 3.29
CA GLN A 158 25.93 6.59 4.69
C GLN A 158 26.29 8.03 5.07
N GLY A 159 26.08 8.37 6.34
CA GLY A 159 26.62 9.58 6.93
C GLY A 159 28.07 9.36 7.34
N ASP A 160 28.86 10.42 7.39
CA ASP A 160 30.22 10.36 7.87
C ASP A 160 30.28 9.95 9.34
N GLU A 161 30.93 8.82 9.62
CA GLU A 161 31.15 8.33 10.99
C GLU A 161 32.16 9.18 11.78
N GLY A 162 32.95 9.99 11.08
CA GLY A 162 34.07 10.76 11.65
C GLY A 162 33.73 12.20 11.99
N ASP A 163 32.59 12.71 11.52
CA ASP A 163 32.27 14.12 11.74
C ASP A 163 31.33 14.33 12.91
N ASP A 164 31.92 14.31 14.13
CA ASP A 164 31.27 14.80 15.34
C ASP A 164 30.92 16.30 15.28
N ALA A 165 31.37 17.00 14.23
CA ALA A 165 31.17 18.44 14.11
C ALA A 165 29.74 18.81 13.69
N ASN A 166 29.02 17.88 13.07
CA ASN A 166 27.57 18.04 12.87
C ASN A 166 26.79 16.91 13.52
N PRO A 167 26.99 16.64 14.79
CA PRO A 167 26.23 15.65 15.53
C PRO A 167 24.76 16.00 15.58
N ASN A 168 24.44 17.16 15.13
CA ASN A 168 23.17 17.77 15.28
C ASN A 168 22.54 18.05 13.95
N SER A 169 22.38 17.06 13.18
CA SER A 169 21.22 17.00 12.32
C SER A 169 19.92 17.30 13.09
N VAL A 170 20.07 17.67 14.34
CA VAL A 170 19.02 18.12 15.25
C VAL A 170 18.03 19.05 14.57
N GLU A 171 18.50 19.79 13.61
CA GLU A 171 17.69 20.80 12.94
C GLU A 171 17.53 20.51 11.44
N GLY A 172 17.59 19.22 11.05
CA GLY A 172 17.32 18.86 9.67
C GLY A 172 18.51 19.08 8.73
N SER A 173 19.72 18.73 9.16
CA SER A 173 20.91 18.72 8.33
C SER A 173 21.65 17.39 8.48
N LEU A 174 22.20 16.87 7.40
CA LEU A 174 22.96 15.63 7.35
C LEU A 174 24.13 15.79 6.39
N GLN A 175 25.32 15.31 6.76
CA GLN A 175 26.46 15.17 5.87
C GLN A 175 26.41 13.81 5.18
N ILE A 176 26.85 13.80 3.92
CA ILE A 176 26.95 12.61 3.10
C ILE A 176 28.41 12.19 3.09
N ASP A 177 28.69 10.94 3.42
CA ASP A 177 30.05 10.37 3.31
C ASP A 177 30.39 10.15 1.82
N GLU A 178 31.06 11.10 1.21
CA GLU A 178 31.44 11.05 -0.20
C GLU A 178 32.54 10.01 -0.51
N ASP A 179 33.29 9.57 0.48
CA ASP A 179 34.27 8.50 0.32
C ASP A 179 33.60 7.14 0.01
N VAL A 180 32.33 7.00 0.41
CA VAL A 180 31.55 5.77 0.24
C VAL A 180 30.45 5.94 -0.82
N PHE A 181 29.72 7.06 -0.78
CA PHE A 181 28.57 7.31 -1.64
C PHE A 181 28.57 8.75 -2.16
N ASP A 182 29.38 9.01 -3.17
CA ASP A 182 29.43 10.32 -3.82
C ASP A 182 28.23 10.50 -4.77
N PRO A 183 27.34 11.47 -4.51
CA PRO A 183 26.27 11.82 -5.45
C PRO A 183 26.77 12.48 -6.74
N GLY A 184 28.05 12.87 -6.79
CA GLY A 184 28.65 13.50 -7.95
C GLY A 184 28.00 14.83 -8.30
N SER A 185 27.44 14.92 -9.50
CA SER A 185 26.74 16.13 -9.96
C SER A 185 25.23 16.11 -9.68
N LEU A 186 24.72 15.10 -8.98
CA LEU A 186 23.28 15.05 -8.65
C LEU A 186 22.92 16.11 -7.62
N ASP A 187 21.94 16.90 -7.93
CA ASP A 187 21.33 17.80 -6.95
C ASP A 187 20.21 17.07 -6.21
N LEU A 188 20.39 16.83 -4.92
CA LEU A 188 19.44 16.13 -4.06
C LEU A 188 18.28 17.01 -3.59
N ASN A 189 18.35 18.32 -3.79
CA ASN A 189 17.30 19.26 -3.38
C ASN A 189 15.95 18.91 -4.03
N ASN A 190 14.88 19.06 -3.28
CA ASN A 190 13.51 18.69 -3.65
C ASN A 190 13.22 17.19 -3.79
N SER A 191 14.19 16.31 -3.53
CA SER A 191 13.92 14.87 -3.42
C SER A 191 13.21 14.52 -2.09
N ILE A 192 12.79 13.27 -1.98
CA ILE A 192 12.30 12.66 -0.75
C ILE A 192 13.47 11.90 -0.12
N GLY A 193 13.84 12.25 1.09
CA GLY A 193 14.84 11.53 1.86
C GLY A 193 14.18 10.49 2.77
N ILE A 194 14.66 9.25 2.70
CA ILE A 194 14.35 8.19 3.66
C ILE A 194 15.58 8.04 4.53
N LEU A 195 15.52 8.61 5.72
CA LEU A 195 16.66 8.80 6.59
C LEU A 195 16.53 7.91 7.82
N ASN A 196 17.40 6.93 7.97
CA ASN A 196 17.58 6.24 9.24
C ASN A 196 18.62 7.01 10.07
N ILE A 197 18.13 7.93 10.89
CA ILE A 197 18.93 8.91 11.65
C ILE A 197 19.11 8.53 13.10
N GLY A 198 18.97 7.29 13.44
CA GLY A 198 19.19 6.77 14.79
C GLY A 198 18.57 5.40 14.99
N SER A 199 18.87 4.78 16.13
CA SER A 199 18.29 3.47 16.48
C SER A 199 16.78 3.57 16.52
N PHE A 200 16.12 2.69 15.76
CA PHE A 200 14.65 2.59 15.66
C PHE A 200 13.94 3.83 15.07
N LYS A 201 14.68 4.74 14.43
CA LYS A 201 14.10 5.96 13.90
C LYS A 201 14.41 6.13 12.42
N THR A 202 13.40 5.93 11.58
CA THR A 202 13.45 6.22 10.16
C THR A 202 12.45 7.32 9.86
N GLU A 203 12.92 8.42 9.29
CA GLU A 203 12.11 9.57 8.91
C GLU A 203 11.96 9.62 7.40
N THR A 204 10.79 10.05 6.96
CA THR A 204 10.55 10.43 5.57
C THR A 204 10.41 11.94 5.50
N VAL A 205 11.29 12.58 4.77
CA VAL A 205 11.40 14.04 4.75
C VAL A 205 11.54 14.57 3.32
N LYS A 206 11.16 15.81 3.11
CA LYS A 206 11.50 16.54 1.90
C LYS A 206 12.87 17.19 2.08
N ILE A 207 13.78 16.95 1.13
CA ILE A 207 15.06 17.65 1.09
C ILE A 207 14.82 19.07 0.61
N THR A 208 15.23 20.04 1.45
CA THR A 208 15.00 21.46 1.22
C THR A 208 16.24 22.21 0.78
N GLY A 209 17.39 21.57 0.80
CA GLY A 209 18.65 22.11 0.30
C GLY A 209 19.69 21.02 0.12
N HIS A 210 20.64 21.26 -0.77
CA HIS A 210 21.80 20.44 -1.02
C HIS A 210 22.99 21.38 -1.29
N THR A 211 24.04 21.27 -0.51
CA THR A 211 25.27 22.03 -0.68
C THR A 211 26.35 21.07 -1.10
N GLN A 212 26.80 21.18 -2.33
CA GLN A 212 27.92 20.41 -2.86
C GLN A 212 29.23 21.08 -2.47
N ASN A 213 30.10 20.38 -1.77
CA ASN A 213 31.32 20.92 -1.21
C ASN A 213 32.60 20.49 -1.97
N GLY A 214 32.45 19.78 -3.08
CA GLY A 214 33.54 19.37 -3.96
C GLY A 214 34.35 18.22 -3.40
N ALA A 215 35.47 18.47 -2.74
CA ALA A 215 36.30 17.41 -2.14
C ALA A 215 36.00 17.20 -0.63
N ALA A 216 34.99 17.84 -0.11
CA ALA A 216 34.50 17.68 1.27
C ALA A 216 33.06 17.19 1.20
N ASP A 217 32.61 16.56 2.28
CA ASP A 217 31.27 15.97 2.34
C ASP A 217 30.17 16.97 1.98
N ASP A 218 29.26 16.51 1.15
CA ASP A 218 28.08 17.26 0.81
C ASP A 218 27.12 17.36 2.00
N VAL A 219 26.39 18.47 2.08
CA VAL A 219 25.43 18.72 3.15
C VAL A 219 24.02 18.83 2.57
N ILE A 220 23.11 18.01 3.06
CA ILE A 220 21.68 18.14 2.81
C ILE A 220 20.99 18.83 3.99
N THR A 221 19.91 19.55 3.69
CA THR A 221 18.98 20.07 4.69
C THR A 221 17.57 19.56 4.45
N TYR A 222 16.81 19.36 5.52
CA TYR A 222 15.43 18.84 5.44
C TYR A 222 14.54 19.41 6.54
N GLY A 223 13.24 19.44 6.29
CA GLY A 223 12.25 19.84 7.30
C GLY A 223 12.07 18.72 8.33
N TYR A 224 12.36 18.99 9.57
CA TYR A 224 12.17 18.05 10.66
C TYR A 224 10.89 18.38 11.44
N THR A 225 9.96 17.44 11.55
CA THR A 225 8.66 17.66 12.21
C THR A 225 8.48 16.86 13.49
N GLY A 226 9.46 16.08 13.91
CA GLY A 226 9.29 15.01 14.89
C GLY A 226 9.98 15.18 16.24
N GLY A 227 9.97 16.34 16.86
CA GLY A 227 10.53 16.53 18.22
C GLY A 227 12.04 16.83 18.25
N THR A 228 12.55 17.24 19.38
CA THR A 228 13.97 17.50 19.55
C THR A 228 14.72 16.18 19.71
N ASP A 229 15.85 16.03 19.05
CA ASP A 229 16.79 14.91 19.22
C ASP A 229 17.28 14.69 20.66
N ALA A 230 16.92 15.60 21.57
CA ALA A 230 17.21 15.48 22.99
C ALA A 230 16.71 14.18 23.63
N ASP A 231 15.70 13.54 23.02
CA ASP A 231 15.12 12.31 23.56
C ASP A 231 15.96 11.05 23.28
N TYR A 232 16.92 11.11 22.33
CA TYR A 232 17.70 9.93 21.92
C TYR A 232 19.21 10.02 22.22
N GLY A 233 19.67 11.12 22.79
CA GLY A 233 21.09 11.32 23.14
C GLY A 233 22.00 11.46 21.92
N THR A 234 23.01 12.27 22.04
CA THR A 234 23.96 12.59 20.97
C THR A 234 24.81 11.40 20.49
N THR A 235 24.87 10.33 21.24
CA THR A 235 25.73 9.15 21.00
C THR A 235 25.17 8.15 20.01
N TYR A 236 23.90 8.25 19.62
CA TYR A 236 23.28 7.31 18.68
C TYR A 236 23.37 7.74 17.21
N LYS A 237 23.78 8.95 16.95
CA LYS A 237 23.78 9.55 15.61
C LYS A 237 24.95 9.11 14.76
N ASP A 238 26.06 8.78 15.38
CA ASP A 238 27.36 8.73 14.71
C ASP A 238 27.67 7.38 14.05
N LYS A 239 26.88 6.34 14.26
CA LYS A 239 27.28 4.99 13.84
C LYS A 239 26.45 4.32 12.77
N HIS A 240 25.27 4.83 12.45
CA HIS A 240 24.34 4.08 11.60
C HIS A 240 23.39 4.99 10.83
N HIS A 241 23.88 6.07 10.28
CA HIS A 241 23.11 6.89 9.37
C HIS A 241 23.07 6.22 8.00
N TYR A 242 21.98 5.50 7.74
CA TYR A 242 21.71 4.95 6.43
C TYR A 242 20.55 5.72 5.82
N TYR A 243 20.68 6.11 4.57
CA TYR A 243 19.65 6.86 3.89
C TYR A 243 19.68 6.64 2.38
N PHE A 244 18.60 6.98 1.73
CA PHE A 244 18.51 7.10 0.29
C PHE A 244 17.53 8.21 -0.07
N PHE A 245 17.62 8.66 -1.30
CA PHE A 245 16.75 9.69 -1.84
C PHE A 245 15.95 9.13 -2.99
N GLU A 246 14.70 9.59 -3.16
CA GLU A 246 13.82 9.15 -4.24
C GLU A 246 12.92 10.28 -4.74
N GLY A 247 12.16 10.00 -5.82
CA GLY A 247 11.13 10.88 -6.30
C GLY A 247 11.64 12.10 -7.06
N LYS A 248 12.72 11.93 -7.81
CA LYS A 248 13.28 12.96 -8.68
C LYS A 248 13.59 12.37 -10.05
N LEU A 249 13.34 13.16 -11.12
CA LEU A 249 13.60 12.71 -12.48
C LEU A 249 15.08 12.45 -12.74
N ASP A 250 15.97 13.21 -12.08
CA ASP A 250 17.43 13.07 -12.21
C ASP A 250 17.96 11.72 -11.68
N PHE A 251 17.18 11.02 -10.86
CA PHE A 251 17.51 9.69 -10.34
C PHE A 251 17.01 8.56 -11.25
N LEU A 252 16.27 8.88 -12.30
CA LEU A 252 15.78 7.88 -13.26
C LEU A 252 16.91 7.50 -14.21
N ASP A 253 17.72 6.54 -13.84
CA ASP A 253 18.94 6.20 -14.58
C ASP A 253 19.18 4.70 -14.79
N THR A 254 18.37 3.84 -14.15
CA THR A 254 18.52 2.39 -14.25
C THR A 254 17.20 1.69 -14.56
N ASN A 255 17.28 0.43 -15.00
CA ASN A 255 16.10 -0.39 -15.31
C ASN A 255 15.19 -0.57 -14.08
N ASN A 256 13.90 -0.78 -14.35
CA ASN A 256 12.86 -0.99 -13.34
C ASN A 256 12.62 0.22 -12.42
N GLU A 257 12.96 1.39 -12.88
CA GLU A 257 12.63 2.63 -12.20
C GLU A 257 11.49 3.38 -12.88
N TRP A 258 10.76 4.13 -12.08
CA TRP A 258 9.71 5.03 -12.53
C TRP A 258 9.74 6.37 -11.78
N PHE A 259 9.23 7.41 -12.43
CA PHE A 259 9.03 8.71 -11.82
C PHE A 259 7.74 9.35 -12.35
N HIS A 260 6.96 9.98 -11.47
CA HIS A 260 5.77 10.72 -11.85
C HIS A 260 5.95 12.21 -11.62
N ASP A 261 6.12 12.94 -12.71
CA ASP A 261 6.11 14.41 -12.69
C ASP A 261 4.65 14.90 -12.65
N LYS A 262 4.16 15.13 -11.43
CA LYS A 262 2.80 15.62 -11.17
C LYS A 262 2.58 17.04 -11.68
N THR A 263 3.63 17.85 -11.76
CA THR A 263 3.54 19.23 -12.24
C THR A 263 3.22 19.26 -13.72
N ASN A 264 3.88 18.42 -14.49
CA ASN A 264 3.72 18.35 -15.94
C ASN A 264 2.78 17.21 -16.39
N ASN A 265 2.26 16.41 -15.45
CA ASN A 265 1.42 15.23 -15.71
C ASN A 265 2.11 14.23 -16.65
N ILE A 266 3.36 13.90 -16.37
CA ILE A 266 4.14 12.94 -17.15
C ILE A 266 4.59 11.80 -16.25
N LEU A 267 4.27 10.57 -16.65
CA LEU A 267 4.80 9.37 -16.02
C LEU A 267 5.99 8.84 -16.83
N TYR A 268 7.10 8.63 -16.18
CA TYR A 268 8.33 8.09 -16.76
C TYR A 268 8.58 6.67 -16.26
N LEU A 269 9.14 5.83 -17.09
CA LEU A 269 9.43 4.43 -16.82
C LEU A 269 10.66 3.97 -17.60
N VAL A 270 11.59 3.30 -16.92
CA VAL A 270 12.67 2.52 -17.55
C VAL A 270 12.33 1.05 -17.42
N THR A 271 11.99 0.39 -18.52
CA THR A 271 11.62 -1.03 -18.50
C THR A 271 12.86 -1.93 -18.31
N ASP A 272 12.66 -3.12 -17.78
CA ASP A 272 13.72 -4.13 -17.56
C ASP A 272 14.48 -4.51 -18.82
N ASN A 273 13.83 -4.44 -19.96
CA ASN A 273 14.37 -4.85 -21.26
C ASN A 273 14.62 -3.66 -22.22
N GLY A 274 14.36 -2.43 -21.78
CA GLY A 274 14.51 -1.22 -22.58
C GLY A 274 13.54 -1.11 -23.77
N LEU A 275 12.48 -1.91 -23.80
CA LEU A 275 11.49 -1.91 -24.89
C LEU A 275 10.25 -1.07 -24.53
N ASN A 276 9.66 -0.47 -25.57
CA ASN A 276 8.48 0.39 -25.41
C ASN A 276 7.28 -0.40 -24.86
N PRO A 277 6.72 -0.01 -23.72
CA PRO A 277 5.56 -0.66 -23.12
C PRO A 277 4.37 -0.78 -24.07
N SER A 278 4.13 0.22 -24.92
CA SER A 278 3.00 0.20 -25.87
C SER A 278 3.10 -0.88 -26.94
N THR A 279 4.31 -1.42 -27.20
CA THR A 279 4.55 -2.37 -28.28
C THR A 279 4.81 -3.79 -27.81
N THR A 280 5.04 -3.97 -26.51
CA THR A 280 5.41 -5.28 -25.93
C THR A 280 4.24 -6.07 -25.38
N GLY A 281 3.04 -5.48 -25.33
CA GLY A 281 1.87 -6.10 -24.72
C GLY A 281 1.96 -6.27 -23.21
N ARG A 282 2.88 -5.55 -22.55
CA ARG A 282 3.05 -5.60 -21.09
C ARG A 282 1.90 -4.89 -20.40
N THR A 283 1.54 -5.38 -19.25
CA THR A 283 0.54 -4.76 -18.38
C THR A 283 1.23 -3.79 -17.43
N ILE A 284 0.82 -2.53 -17.45
CA ILE A 284 1.29 -1.54 -16.49
C ILE A 284 0.13 -1.20 -15.58
N LYS A 285 0.36 -1.31 -14.27
CA LYS A 285 -0.62 -1.03 -13.22
C LYS A 285 -0.06 -0.05 -12.23
N ALA A 286 -0.93 0.79 -11.68
CA ALA A 286 -0.54 1.76 -10.67
C ALA A 286 -1.44 1.66 -9.44
N LYS A 287 -0.85 1.67 -8.25
CA LYS A 287 -1.59 1.77 -6.99
C LYS A 287 -2.11 3.19 -6.79
N THR A 288 -3.42 3.30 -6.58
CA THR A 288 -4.11 4.58 -6.39
C THR A 288 -4.85 4.68 -5.06
N THR A 289 -4.93 3.60 -4.31
CA THR A 289 -5.62 3.56 -3.01
C THR A 289 -4.94 2.60 -2.05
N ASP A 290 -4.96 2.94 -0.77
CA ASP A 290 -4.36 2.11 0.26
C ASP A 290 -5.31 1.01 0.72
N TYR A 291 -6.59 1.34 0.85
CA TYR A 291 -7.59 0.45 1.42
C TYR A 291 -8.70 0.19 0.42
N ARG A 292 -8.91 -1.08 0.08
CA ARG A 292 -10.06 -1.54 -0.71
C ARG A 292 -11.14 -2.18 0.17
N VAL A 293 -10.76 -2.60 1.37
CA VAL A 293 -11.70 -3.18 2.35
C VAL A 293 -11.61 -2.37 3.63
N THR A 294 -12.73 -1.85 4.08
CA THR A 294 -12.86 -1.18 5.37
C THR A 294 -13.91 -1.90 6.21
N PHE A 295 -13.52 -2.38 7.39
CA PHE A 295 -14.46 -2.76 8.43
C PHE A 295 -14.76 -1.51 9.27
N ASN A 296 -16.04 -1.13 9.36
CA ASN A 296 -16.42 0.08 10.08
C ASN A 296 -17.62 -0.19 11.00
N GLY A 297 -17.33 -0.47 12.26
CA GLY A 297 -18.35 -0.85 13.24
C GLY A 297 -18.80 -2.31 13.12
N ALA A 298 -18.17 -3.11 12.28
CA ALA A 298 -18.52 -4.51 12.02
C ALA A 298 -18.06 -5.44 13.14
N ASN A 299 -18.88 -6.43 13.49
CA ASN A 299 -18.57 -7.36 14.57
C ASN A 299 -18.86 -8.80 14.18
N TYR A 300 -18.12 -9.73 14.79
CA TYR A 300 -18.29 -11.18 14.60
C TYR A 300 -18.26 -11.62 13.14
N ILE A 301 -17.19 -11.24 12.43
CA ILE A 301 -16.99 -11.59 11.02
C ILE A 301 -15.71 -12.40 10.85
N THR A 302 -15.79 -13.45 10.04
CA THR A 302 -14.65 -14.19 9.51
C THR A 302 -14.44 -13.82 8.05
N PHE A 303 -13.24 -13.33 7.70
CA PHE A 303 -12.81 -12.98 6.35
C PHE A 303 -11.66 -13.90 5.96
N LYS A 304 -11.84 -14.74 4.91
CA LYS A 304 -10.95 -15.87 4.72
C LYS A 304 -10.58 -16.16 3.26
N GLY A 305 -9.32 -16.58 3.04
CA GLY A 305 -8.86 -17.16 1.78
C GLY A 305 -8.78 -16.18 0.61
N ILE A 306 -8.47 -14.91 0.88
CA ILE A 306 -8.49 -13.82 -0.10
C ILE A 306 -7.10 -13.20 -0.23
N ASN A 307 -6.68 -12.98 -1.46
CA ASN A 307 -5.44 -12.26 -1.75
C ASN A 307 -5.71 -10.76 -1.91
N PHE A 308 -4.76 -9.97 -1.44
CA PHE A 308 -4.73 -8.52 -1.63
C PHE A 308 -3.49 -8.17 -2.45
N PHE A 309 -3.68 -7.43 -3.53
CA PHE A 309 -2.59 -6.93 -4.36
C PHE A 309 -2.60 -5.40 -4.35
N ALA A 310 -1.48 -4.80 -3.93
CA ALA A 310 -1.28 -3.36 -3.84
C ALA A 310 -2.36 -2.63 -3.00
N THR A 311 -2.94 -3.32 -2.02
CA THR A 311 -3.95 -2.77 -1.11
C THR A 311 -3.96 -3.56 0.20
N THR A 312 -4.64 -3.03 1.20
CA THR A 312 -4.81 -3.69 2.49
C THR A 312 -6.20 -3.42 3.07
N ILE A 313 -6.39 -3.80 4.32
CA ILE A 313 -7.63 -3.66 5.08
C ILE A 313 -7.48 -2.51 6.05
N ASP A 314 -8.52 -1.69 6.18
CA ASP A 314 -8.72 -0.74 7.25
C ASP A 314 -9.75 -1.26 8.26
N ILE A 315 -9.46 -1.17 9.54
CA ILE A 315 -10.34 -1.65 10.60
C ILE A 315 -10.64 -0.50 11.55
N GLN A 316 -11.91 -0.09 11.59
CA GLN A 316 -12.39 1.03 12.40
C GLN A 316 -13.55 0.57 13.29
N ASN A 317 -13.49 0.84 14.60
CA ASN A 317 -14.56 0.61 15.56
C ASN A 317 -15.19 -0.80 15.51
N SER A 318 -14.40 -1.82 15.16
CA SER A 318 -14.85 -3.18 14.89
C SER A 318 -14.21 -4.17 15.85
N ASP A 319 -14.98 -5.16 16.29
CA ASP A 319 -14.54 -6.16 17.28
C ASP A 319 -14.85 -7.57 16.78
N ASN A 320 -14.14 -8.57 17.36
CA ASN A 320 -14.37 -10.00 17.06
C ASN A 320 -14.23 -10.35 15.58
N LEU A 321 -13.26 -9.75 14.91
CA LEU A 321 -12.92 -10.05 13.52
C LEU A 321 -11.88 -11.16 13.46
N SER A 322 -12.02 -12.08 12.52
CA SER A 322 -11.02 -13.08 12.16
C SER A 322 -10.62 -12.90 10.70
N ILE A 323 -9.32 -12.73 10.43
CA ILE A 323 -8.76 -12.63 9.08
C ILE A 323 -7.83 -13.84 8.92
N GLU A 324 -8.23 -14.77 8.07
CA GLU A 324 -7.63 -16.09 7.98
C GLU A 324 -7.17 -16.40 6.55
N GLU A 325 -6.02 -17.07 6.41
CA GLU A 325 -5.54 -17.58 5.12
C GLU A 325 -5.52 -16.50 4.01
N CYS A 326 -5.32 -15.23 4.39
CA CYS A 326 -5.23 -14.11 3.46
C CYS A 326 -3.76 -13.79 3.15
N ASN A 327 -3.46 -13.49 1.88
CA ASN A 327 -2.13 -13.07 1.46
C ASN A 327 -2.17 -11.59 1.06
N PHE A 328 -1.16 -10.85 1.49
CA PHE A 328 -1.03 -9.44 1.19
C PHE A 328 0.26 -9.20 0.39
N TYR A 329 0.11 -8.83 -0.88
CA TYR A 329 1.20 -8.48 -1.78
C TYR A 329 1.26 -6.97 -1.94
N PHE A 330 2.40 -6.37 -1.58
CA PHE A 330 2.63 -4.91 -1.65
C PHE A 330 1.54 -4.07 -0.94
N PRO A 331 1.16 -4.42 0.31
CA PRO A 331 -0.03 -3.88 0.97
C PRO A 331 0.12 -2.42 1.39
N SER A 332 1.32 -2.00 1.76
CA SER A 332 1.51 -0.66 2.31
C SER A 332 1.56 0.40 1.22
N ALA A 333 0.82 1.49 1.45
CA ALA A 333 1.22 2.76 0.89
C ALA A 333 2.56 3.11 1.51
N SER A 334 3.48 3.53 0.70
CA SER A 334 4.64 4.19 1.23
C SER A 334 4.19 5.50 1.88
N LYS A 335 4.35 5.63 3.20
CA LYS A 335 4.21 6.94 3.87
C LYS A 335 5.10 8.00 3.24
N ARG A 336 6.09 7.56 2.47
CA ARG A 336 7.00 8.39 1.68
C ARG A 336 6.28 9.36 0.76
N MET A 337 5.13 8.95 0.22
CA MET A 337 4.34 9.77 -0.70
C MET A 337 3.24 10.55 0.02
N LEU A 338 2.82 10.11 1.21
CA LEU A 338 1.75 10.74 1.98
C LEU A 338 2.25 12.03 2.64
N GLY A 339 1.63 13.14 2.29
CA GLY A 339 1.92 14.45 2.86
C GLY A 339 3.09 15.20 2.22
N LEU A 340 3.96 14.52 1.45
CA LEU A 340 5.02 15.18 0.68
C LEU A 340 4.58 15.57 -0.73
N THR A 341 3.47 14.98 -1.18
CA THR A 341 2.89 15.26 -2.49
C THR A 341 1.77 16.29 -2.43
N ASN A 342 1.34 16.67 -1.23
CA ASN A 342 0.32 17.69 -0.97
C ASN A 342 0.95 19.04 -0.56
N GLY A 343 2.17 19.29 -0.98
CA GLY A 343 2.85 20.57 -0.78
C GLY A 343 2.41 21.60 -1.80
#